data_a334ccf049818fd7d5a0367aee6aef08
#
_entry.id   a334ccf049818fd7d5a0367aee6aef08
#
_cell.length_a   1.000
_cell.length_b   1.000
_cell.length_c   1.000
_cell.angle_alpha   90.00
_cell.angle_beta   90.00
_cell.angle_gamma   90.00
#
_symmetry.space_group_name_H-M   'P 1'
#
loop_
_entity.id
_entity.type
_entity.pdbx_description
1 polymer ?
#
loop_
_entity_poly.entity_id
_entity_poly.type
_entity_poly.pdbx_seq_one_letter_code
_entity_poly.pdbx_strand_id
1 'polypeptide(L)'
;MSISTPEVKMGRIETPVDNRKTITLSINVKKFMPNLEWVLRAKSTDDNRDVLKYLNIDDKGFSCTDGRRLHLCSDVTCLPNGLEHGLYQVNICKDVIIFIPKEGTFPDYKAVMFESDTEPLVINLDFNKHDVSDKSARFSTSIVKISKILNGESTINIDYLKDLTGYHWKVQGKDNNKMKFVSGINTAIVMGLRMKD
;
A
#
# COMPACT_ATOMS: atom_id res chain seq x y z
N MET A 1 35.07 7.06 53.01
CA MET A 1 33.78 6.47 52.60
C MET A 1 33.76 6.41 51.05
N SER A 2 33.99 5.23 50.50
CA SER A 2 33.99 5.04 49.05
C SER A 2 32.57 4.69 48.59
N ILE A 3 32.01 5.50 47.71
CA ILE A 3 30.71 5.24 47.10
C ILE A 3 30.97 4.37 45.87
N SER A 4 30.54 3.11 45.92
CA SER A 4 30.57 2.20 44.77
C SER A 4 29.38 2.50 43.88
N THR A 5 29.64 2.87 42.63
CA THR A 5 28.63 3.00 41.56
C THR A 5 28.14 1.61 41.14
N PRO A 6 26.85 1.36 41.04
CA PRO A 6 26.37 0.08 40.57
C PRO A 6 26.61 -0.08 39.07
N GLU A 7 27.26 -1.16 38.68
CA GLU A 7 27.38 -1.62 37.27
C GLU A 7 26.01 -1.99 36.74
N VAL A 8 25.51 -1.22 35.78
CA VAL A 8 24.31 -1.59 34.99
C VAL A 8 24.72 -2.64 33.99
N LYS A 9 24.40 -3.90 34.25
CA LYS A 9 24.48 -4.96 33.23
C LYS A 9 23.46 -4.69 32.12
N MET A 10 23.92 -4.20 31.00
CA MET A 10 23.11 -4.18 29.77
C MET A 10 22.82 -5.63 29.37
N GLY A 11 21.58 -6.06 29.59
CA GLY A 11 21.07 -7.31 29.04
C GLY A 11 21.11 -7.20 27.51
N ARG A 12 21.72 -8.19 26.87
CA ARG A 12 21.64 -8.37 25.42
C ARG A 12 20.16 -8.53 25.09
N ILE A 13 19.57 -7.59 24.35
CA ILE A 13 18.25 -7.75 23.76
C ILE A 13 18.46 -8.76 22.62
N GLU A 14 18.09 -10.01 22.87
CA GLU A 14 18.02 -11.01 21.79
C GLU A 14 16.89 -10.59 20.87
N THR A 15 17.22 -10.17 19.67
CA THR A 15 16.23 -9.98 18.59
C THR A 15 15.62 -11.33 18.27
N PRO A 16 14.29 -11.47 18.24
CA PRO A 16 13.67 -12.73 17.88
C PRO A 16 14.13 -13.15 16.49
N VAL A 17 14.68 -14.35 16.38
CA VAL A 17 15.11 -14.93 15.10
C VAL A 17 13.87 -15.23 14.27
N ASP A 18 13.78 -14.66 13.08
CA ASP A 18 12.70 -14.94 12.13
C ASP A 18 12.87 -16.38 11.58
N ASN A 19 12.05 -17.29 12.08
CA ASN A 19 12.08 -18.71 11.69
C ASN A 19 11.25 -19.01 10.43
N ARG A 20 10.60 -18.03 9.83
CA ARG A 20 9.82 -18.21 8.59
C ARG A 20 10.73 -18.60 7.44
N LYS A 21 10.26 -19.47 6.57
CA LYS A 21 11.04 -19.95 5.42
C LYS A 21 10.80 -19.08 4.18
N THR A 22 11.83 -18.96 3.36
CA THR A 22 11.70 -18.41 2.01
C THR A 22 10.77 -19.31 1.17
N ILE A 23 9.79 -18.71 0.52
CA ILE A 23 8.83 -19.41 -0.34
C ILE A 23 9.07 -19.00 -1.79
N THR A 24 9.24 -19.99 -2.65
CA THR A 24 9.40 -19.80 -4.09
C THR A 24 8.21 -20.42 -4.83
N LEU A 25 7.59 -19.67 -5.72
CA LEU A 25 6.43 -20.09 -6.50
C LEU A 25 6.68 -19.95 -7.98
N SER A 26 6.17 -20.90 -8.75
CA SER A 26 6.10 -20.76 -10.21
C SER A 26 5.03 -19.72 -10.60
N ILE A 27 5.33 -18.85 -11.58
CA ILE A 27 4.43 -17.79 -12.09
C ILE A 27 3.16 -18.35 -12.76
N ASN A 28 3.05 -19.64 -12.97
CA ASN A 28 1.82 -20.24 -13.50
C ASN A 28 0.57 -19.99 -12.63
N VAL A 29 0.73 -19.41 -11.44
CA VAL A 29 -0.37 -18.99 -10.55
C VAL A 29 -0.85 -17.59 -10.96
N LYS A 30 -1.39 -17.45 -12.16
CA LYS A 30 -1.79 -16.16 -12.77
C LYS A 30 -2.88 -15.39 -12.02
N LYS A 31 -3.60 -16.03 -11.10
CA LYS A 31 -4.79 -15.44 -10.46
C LYS A 31 -4.47 -14.28 -9.50
N PHE A 32 -3.39 -14.35 -8.73
CA PHE A 32 -3.06 -13.32 -7.72
C PHE A 32 -2.10 -12.25 -8.22
N MET A 33 -1.40 -12.50 -9.35
CA MET A 33 -0.39 -11.59 -9.89
C MET A 33 -0.87 -10.15 -10.05
N PRO A 34 -2.04 -9.88 -10.67
CA PRO A 34 -2.45 -8.50 -10.86
C PRO A 34 -2.63 -7.74 -9.55
N ASN A 35 -3.19 -8.38 -8.53
CA ASN A 35 -3.39 -7.77 -7.22
C ASN A 35 -2.06 -7.60 -6.46
N LEU A 36 -1.16 -8.59 -6.53
CA LEU A 36 0.17 -8.50 -5.93
C LEU A 36 1.00 -7.38 -6.56
N GLU A 37 1.09 -7.34 -7.89
CA GLU A 37 1.81 -6.28 -8.60
C GLU A 37 1.23 -4.90 -8.29
N TRP A 38 -0.10 -4.79 -8.22
CA TRP A 38 -0.76 -3.54 -7.86
C TRP A 38 -0.43 -3.11 -6.43
N VAL A 39 -0.47 -4.03 -5.46
CA VAL A 39 -0.12 -3.72 -4.06
C VAL A 39 1.34 -3.30 -3.96
N LEU A 40 2.26 -3.99 -4.63
CA LEU A 40 3.69 -3.69 -4.61
C LEU A 40 4.06 -2.32 -5.19
N ARG A 41 3.19 -1.70 -6.01
CA ARG A 41 3.41 -0.31 -6.49
C ARG A 41 3.44 0.72 -5.38
N ALA A 42 2.78 0.44 -4.23
CA ALA A 42 2.77 1.35 -3.09
C ALA A 42 3.99 1.22 -2.17
N LYS A 43 4.91 0.28 -2.42
CA LYS A 43 6.11 0.16 -1.58
C LYS A 43 7.01 1.39 -1.68
N SER A 44 7.71 1.71 -0.60
CA SER A 44 8.69 2.79 -0.59
C SER A 44 9.93 2.45 -1.43
N THR A 45 10.49 3.47 -2.06
CA THR A 45 11.82 3.44 -2.69
C THR A 45 12.87 4.16 -1.84
N ASP A 46 12.48 4.70 -0.68
CA ASP A 46 13.37 5.42 0.24
C ASP A 46 14.22 4.43 1.03
N ASP A 47 15.54 4.55 0.91
CA ASP A 47 16.49 3.66 1.58
C ASP A 47 16.51 3.81 3.11
N ASN A 48 16.04 4.92 3.64
CA ASN A 48 15.95 5.16 5.07
C ASN A 48 14.71 4.54 5.75
N ARG A 49 13.83 3.88 4.98
CA ARG A 49 12.57 3.31 5.45
C ARG A 49 12.42 1.85 5.06
N ASP A 50 13.34 1.01 5.54
CA ASP A 50 13.43 -0.39 5.13
C ASP A 50 12.12 -1.16 5.25
N VAL A 51 11.40 -1.04 6.35
CA VAL A 51 10.13 -1.76 6.57
C VAL A 51 9.05 -1.42 5.53
N LEU A 52 9.08 -0.22 4.94
CA LEU A 52 8.13 0.20 3.91
C LEU A 52 8.46 -0.34 2.51
N LYS A 53 9.62 -0.98 2.33
CA LYS A 53 10.00 -1.66 1.08
C LYS A 53 9.39 -3.04 0.97
N TYR A 54 8.79 -3.56 2.05
CA TYR A 54 8.32 -4.93 2.16
C TYR A 54 6.81 -5.04 2.02
N LEU A 55 6.36 -6.18 1.56
CA LEU A 55 4.98 -6.60 1.58
C LEU A 55 4.62 -6.99 3.01
N ASN A 56 3.56 -6.42 3.55
CA ASN A 56 2.96 -6.86 4.81
C ASN A 56 1.83 -7.85 4.51
N ILE A 57 1.78 -8.94 5.27
CA ILE A 57 0.71 -9.93 5.25
C ILE A 57 0.15 -10.03 6.66
N ASP A 58 -1.16 -9.83 6.82
CA ASP A 58 -1.85 -9.95 8.10
C ASP A 58 -3.27 -10.52 7.95
N ASP A 59 -4.09 -10.45 9.01
CA ASP A 59 -5.47 -10.94 9.06
C ASP A 59 -6.42 -10.19 8.10
N LYS A 60 -6.04 -9.03 7.60
CA LYS A 60 -6.85 -8.21 6.67
C LYS A 60 -6.49 -8.42 5.21
N GLY A 61 -5.36 -9.05 4.94
CA GLY A 61 -4.88 -9.25 3.60
C GLY A 61 -3.39 -8.99 3.45
N PHE A 62 -3.02 -8.46 2.31
CA PHE A 62 -1.65 -8.06 2.04
C PHE A 62 -1.59 -6.60 1.57
N SER A 63 -0.58 -5.89 2.04
CA SER A 63 -0.49 -4.44 1.86
C SER A 63 0.93 -3.94 1.69
N CYS A 64 1.06 -2.80 1.01
CA CYS A 64 2.28 -2.00 0.93
C CYS A 64 1.96 -0.52 1.14
N THR A 65 2.92 0.24 1.65
CA THR A 65 2.83 1.69 1.81
C THR A 65 4.19 2.35 1.63
N ASP A 66 4.19 3.59 1.16
CA ASP A 66 5.36 4.48 1.17
C ASP A 66 5.25 5.57 2.27
N GLY A 67 4.20 5.49 3.11
CA GLY A 67 3.88 6.48 4.14
C GLY A 67 2.99 7.63 3.66
N ARG A 68 2.69 7.70 2.35
CA ARG A 68 1.79 8.71 1.74
C ARG A 68 0.62 8.09 1.00
N ARG A 69 0.76 6.85 0.60
CA ARG A 69 -0.30 6.01 0.05
C ARG A 69 -0.21 4.61 0.66
N LEU A 70 -1.34 3.91 0.66
CA LEU A 70 -1.47 2.51 1.06
C LEU A 70 -2.24 1.79 -0.03
N HIS A 71 -1.77 0.62 -0.45
CA HIS A 71 -2.54 -0.34 -1.22
C HIS A 71 -2.78 -1.58 -0.37
N LEU A 72 -4.01 -2.04 -0.30
CA LEU A 72 -4.45 -3.22 0.45
C LEU A 72 -5.32 -4.08 -0.45
N CYS A 73 -4.98 -5.35 -0.57
CA CYS A 73 -5.86 -6.38 -1.10
C CYS A 73 -6.37 -7.24 0.06
N SER A 74 -7.68 -7.25 0.28
CA SER A 74 -8.30 -7.95 1.40
C SER A 74 -8.59 -9.43 1.16
N ASP A 75 -8.23 -9.96 0.00
CA ASP A 75 -8.40 -11.37 -0.31
C ASP A 75 -7.11 -12.16 -0.08
N VAL A 76 -6.98 -12.73 1.12
CA VAL A 76 -5.85 -13.62 1.46
C VAL A 76 -5.87 -14.94 0.70
N THR A 77 -7.01 -15.34 0.13
CA THR A 77 -7.10 -16.58 -0.66
C THR A 77 -6.35 -16.47 -2.00
N CYS A 78 -6.04 -15.23 -2.40
CA CYS A 78 -5.15 -14.95 -3.53
C CYS A 78 -3.68 -15.27 -3.23
N LEU A 79 -3.29 -15.38 -1.95
CA LEU A 79 -1.90 -15.65 -1.58
C LEU A 79 -1.61 -17.15 -1.63
N PRO A 80 -0.36 -17.51 -1.90
CA PRO A 80 0.07 -18.91 -1.85
C PRO A 80 -0.10 -19.51 -0.48
N ASN A 81 -0.44 -20.80 -0.46
CA ASN A 81 -0.44 -21.57 0.78
C ASN A 81 0.95 -21.58 1.42
N GLY A 82 1.00 -21.41 2.74
CA GLY A 82 2.24 -21.45 3.51
C GLY A 82 2.90 -20.08 3.75
N LEU A 83 2.32 -18.98 3.25
CA LEU A 83 2.72 -17.63 3.69
C LEU A 83 2.08 -17.32 5.04
N GLU A 84 2.93 -17.07 6.02
CA GLU A 84 2.53 -16.66 7.38
C GLU A 84 2.41 -15.13 7.47
N HIS A 85 1.78 -14.64 8.53
CA HIS A 85 1.71 -13.19 8.79
C HIS A 85 3.12 -12.62 9.00
N GLY A 86 3.37 -11.42 8.48
CA GLY A 86 4.62 -10.70 8.64
C GLY A 86 5.07 -9.96 7.38
N LEU A 87 6.33 -9.54 7.40
CA LEU A 87 6.95 -8.80 6.31
C LEU A 87 7.68 -9.72 5.35
N TYR A 88 7.60 -9.39 4.07
CA TYR A 88 8.27 -10.13 3.00
C TYR A 88 8.89 -9.19 1.97
N GLN A 89 10.15 -9.43 1.65
CA GLN A 89 10.71 -8.94 0.40
C GLN A 89 10.19 -9.82 -0.72
N VAL A 90 9.58 -9.21 -1.74
CA VAL A 90 9.04 -9.93 -2.89
C VAL A 90 9.90 -9.67 -4.11
N ASN A 91 10.44 -10.72 -4.70
CA ASN A 91 11.19 -10.68 -5.93
C ASN A 91 10.39 -11.39 -7.03
N ILE A 92 10.00 -10.65 -8.05
CA ILE A 92 9.30 -11.19 -9.23
C ILE A 92 10.33 -11.42 -10.32
N CYS A 93 10.57 -12.68 -10.65
CA CYS A 93 11.45 -13.13 -11.72
C CYS A 93 10.61 -13.62 -12.91
N LYS A 94 11.25 -13.95 -14.03
CA LYS A 94 10.55 -14.36 -15.26
C LYS A 94 9.57 -15.52 -15.03
N ASP A 95 9.97 -16.52 -14.27
CA ASP A 95 9.21 -17.78 -14.10
C ASP A 95 8.84 -18.09 -12.66
N VAL A 96 9.31 -17.27 -11.69
CA VAL A 96 9.10 -17.52 -10.27
C VAL A 96 8.91 -16.22 -9.50
N ILE A 97 8.19 -16.33 -8.38
CA ILE A 97 8.08 -15.28 -7.37
C ILE A 97 8.70 -15.83 -6.08
N ILE A 98 9.53 -15.02 -5.46
CA ILE A 98 10.24 -15.39 -4.25
C ILE A 98 9.80 -14.46 -3.12
N PHE A 99 9.27 -15.02 -2.04
CA PHE A 99 8.92 -14.32 -0.82
C PHE A 99 10.00 -14.63 0.23
N ILE A 100 10.76 -13.61 0.61
CA ILE A 100 11.84 -13.71 1.59
C ILE A 100 11.36 -13.03 2.87
N PRO A 101 11.18 -13.76 3.99
CA PRO A 101 10.78 -13.17 5.26
C PRO A 101 11.74 -12.06 5.71
N LYS A 102 11.20 -11.03 6.32
CA LYS A 102 11.95 -9.90 6.86
C LYS A 102 11.48 -9.58 8.27
N GLU A 103 12.42 -9.21 9.11
CA GLU A 103 12.13 -8.69 10.45
C GLU A 103 11.65 -7.24 10.38
N GLY A 104 10.91 -6.83 11.40
CA GLY A 104 10.43 -5.48 11.56
C GLY A 104 8.93 -5.41 11.85
N THR A 105 8.47 -4.21 12.12
CA THR A 105 7.05 -3.94 12.38
C THR A 105 6.52 -3.02 11.28
N PHE A 106 5.51 -3.48 10.55
CA PHE A 106 4.81 -2.64 9.58
C PHE A 106 4.03 -1.54 10.32
N PRO A 107 3.95 -0.32 9.80
CA PRO A 107 3.15 0.73 10.40
C PRO A 107 1.69 0.31 10.57
N ASP A 108 1.06 0.76 11.65
CA ASP A 108 -0.37 0.54 11.86
C ASP A 108 -1.20 1.32 10.82
N TYR A 109 -1.38 0.69 9.66
CA TYR A 109 -2.17 1.28 8.57
C TYR A 109 -3.67 1.36 8.90
N LYS A 110 -4.15 0.63 9.92
CA LYS A 110 -5.55 0.72 10.38
C LYS A 110 -5.87 2.14 10.86
N ALA A 111 -4.87 2.85 11.38
CA ALA A 111 -5.01 4.25 11.80
C ALA A 111 -5.32 5.23 10.66
N VAL A 112 -5.00 4.87 9.42
CA VAL A 112 -5.33 5.71 8.24
C VAL A 112 -6.59 5.25 7.52
N MET A 113 -7.11 4.06 7.84
CA MET A 113 -8.40 3.59 7.34
C MET A 113 -9.53 4.41 7.98
N PHE A 114 -10.54 4.71 7.21
CA PHE A 114 -11.70 5.44 7.69
C PHE A 114 -12.99 4.96 7.01
N GLU A 115 -14.09 5.15 7.70
CA GLU A 115 -15.42 5.10 7.13
C GLU A 115 -15.90 6.53 6.89
N SER A 116 -16.72 6.71 5.89
CA SER A 116 -17.30 8.01 5.53
C SER A 116 -18.78 7.84 5.28
N ASP A 117 -19.57 8.73 5.86
CA ASP A 117 -21.02 8.78 5.67
C ASP A 117 -21.40 9.44 4.32
N THR A 118 -20.41 9.96 3.58
CA THR A 118 -20.66 10.58 2.28
C THR A 118 -20.86 9.50 1.20
N GLU A 119 -21.83 9.73 0.31
CA GLU A 119 -21.99 8.92 -0.89
C GLU A 119 -20.69 8.83 -1.68
N PRO A 120 -20.21 7.61 -2.01
CA PRO A 120 -18.98 7.48 -2.77
C PRO A 120 -19.15 7.95 -4.21
N LEU A 121 -18.19 8.72 -4.70
CA LEU A 121 -18.10 9.05 -6.12
C LEU A 121 -17.55 7.85 -6.90
N VAL A 122 -18.23 7.47 -7.97
CA VAL A 122 -17.70 6.48 -8.91
C VAL A 122 -16.83 7.18 -9.93
N ILE A 123 -15.57 6.79 -10.01
CA ILE A 123 -14.62 7.27 -11.00
C ILE A 123 -14.02 6.10 -11.78
N ASN A 124 -13.72 6.35 -13.04
CA ASN A 124 -12.97 5.45 -13.89
C ASN A 124 -11.64 6.11 -14.24
N LEU A 125 -10.54 5.51 -13.79
CA LEU A 125 -9.18 5.95 -14.08
C LEU A 125 -8.56 5.13 -15.22
N ASP A 126 -9.37 4.70 -16.19
CA ASP A 126 -8.88 3.89 -17.30
C ASP A 126 -8.03 4.72 -18.27
N PHE A 127 -6.74 4.41 -18.32
CA PHE A 127 -5.74 5.01 -19.20
C PHE A 127 -5.34 4.08 -20.34
N ASN A 128 -6.26 3.35 -20.93
CA ASN A 128 -5.93 2.49 -22.06
C ASN A 128 -5.25 3.26 -23.21
N LYS A 129 -4.14 2.74 -23.73
CA LYS A 129 -3.15 3.44 -24.59
C LYS A 129 -3.63 3.81 -26.01
N HIS A 130 -4.84 3.45 -26.42
CA HIS A 130 -5.20 3.51 -27.84
C HIS A 130 -6.18 4.60 -28.28
N ASP A 131 -6.66 5.46 -27.34
CA ASP A 131 -7.64 6.50 -27.69
C ASP A 131 -7.36 7.81 -26.94
N VAL A 132 -6.52 8.67 -27.49
CA VAL A 132 -5.95 9.82 -26.76
C VAL A 132 -6.99 10.91 -26.48
N SER A 133 -7.98 11.14 -27.38
CA SER A 133 -8.92 12.25 -27.24
C SER A 133 -9.97 12.04 -26.15
N ASP A 134 -10.55 10.83 -26.09
CA ASP A 134 -11.63 10.50 -25.14
C ASP A 134 -11.11 10.26 -23.72
N LYS A 135 -9.86 9.84 -23.60
CA LYS A 135 -9.16 9.52 -22.33
C LYS A 135 -8.69 10.75 -21.59
N SER A 136 -8.17 11.72 -22.31
CA SER A 136 -7.79 13.01 -21.71
C SER A 136 -9.01 13.68 -21.06
N ALA A 137 -10.18 13.62 -21.71
CA ALA A 137 -11.42 14.15 -21.16
C ALA A 137 -11.90 13.39 -19.91
N ARG A 138 -11.85 12.05 -19.91
CA ARG A 138 -12.24 11.23 -18.75
C ARG A 138 -11.30 11.40 -17.57
N PHE A 139 -9.99 11.46 -17.83
CA PHE A 139 -9.00 11.74 -16.80
C PHE A 139 -9.21 13.14 -16.21
N SER A 140 -9.35 14.16 -17.02
CA SER A 140 -9.60 15.53 -16.56
C SER A 140 -10.88 15.61 -15.73
N THR A 141 -11.96 14.92 -16.16
CA THR A 141 -13.21 14.83 -15.39
C THR A 141 -13.00 14.14 -14.04
N SER A 142 -12.20 13.09 -13.98
CA SER A 142 -11.88 12.37 -12.73
C SER A 142 -11.05 13.23 -11.79
N ILE A 143 -10.06 13.98 -12.30
CA ILE A 143 -9.28 14.95 -11.53
C ILE A 143 -10.18 16.03 -10.94
N VAL A 144 -11.11 16.60 -11.73
CA VAL A 144 -12.06 17.61 -11.24
C VAL A 144 -12.96 17.04 -10.12
N LYS A 145 -13.44 15.81 -10.27
CA LYS A 145 -14.22 15.14 -9.22
C LYS A 145 -13.40 14.94 -7.94
N ILE A 146 -12.15 14.53 -8.07
CA ILE A 146 -11.22 14.34 -6.95
C ILE A 146 -10.93 15.67 -6.26
N SER A 147 -10.68 16.74 -7.02
CA SER A 147 -10.42 18.06 -6.44
C SER A 147 -11.62 18.60 -5.66
N LYS A 148 -12.85 18.26 -6.07
CA LYS A 148 -14.06 18.61 -5.31
C LYS A 148 -14.14 17.88 -3.97
N ILE A 149 -13.69 16.62 -3.89
CA ILE A 149 -13.61 15.87 -2.62
C ILE A 149 -12.62 16.54 -1.67
N LEU A 150 -11.55 17.11 -2.17
CA LEU A 150 -10.50 17.78 -1.39
C LEU A 150 -10.81 19.26 -1.08
N ASN A 151 -11.96 19.80 -1.54
CA ASN A 151 -12.38 21.20 -1.36
C ASN A 151 -11.31 22.25 -1.76
N GLY A 152 -10.35 21.87 -2.59
CA GLY A 152 -9.26 22.75 -3.01
C GLY A 152 -8.17 23.01 -1.96
N GLU A 153 -8.27 22.40 -0.76
CA GLU A 153 -7.30 22.62 0.32
C GLU A 153 -6.06 21.71 0.21
N SER A 154 -6.15 20.69 -0.61
CA SER A 154 -5.06 19.72 -0.81
C SER A 154 -4.94 19.36 -2.28
N THR A 155 -3.74 19.02 -2.69
CA THR A 155 -3.46 18.42 -3.99
C THR A 155 -3.15 16.93 -3.84
N ILE A 156 -3.25 16.18 -4.92
CA ILE A 156 -2.87 14.78 -4.96
C ILE A 156 -1.72 14.58 -5.92
N ASN A 157 -0.77 13.73 -5.55
CA ASN A 157 0.27 13.33 -6.48
C ASN A 157 -0.35 12.50 -7.61
N ILE A 158 -0.22 12.99 -8.84
CA ILE A 158 -0.74 12.36 -10.05
C ILE A 158 -0.19 10.93 -10.26
N ASP A 159 1.03 10.66 -9.82
CA ASP A 159 1.63 9.34 -9.96
C ASP A 159 0.93 8.30 -9.10
N TYR A 160 0.37 8.71 -7.95
CA TYR A 160 -0.45 7.81 -7.14
C TYR A 160 -1.77 7.45 -7.83
N LEU A 161 -2.35 8.36 -8.61
CA LEU A 161 -3.54 8.08 -9.41
C LEU A 161 -3.24 7.16 -10.60
N LYS A 162 -2.05 7.23 -11.18
CA LYS A 162 -1.62 6.31 -12.24
C LYS A 162 -1.60 4.87 -11.79
N ASP A 163 -1.27 4.61 -10.52
CA ASP A 163 -1.28 3.27 -9.96
C ASP A 163 -2.69 2.69 -9.78
N LEU A 164 -3.72 3.55 -9.78
CA LEU A 164 -5.12 3.16 -9.66
C LEU A 164 -5.79 2.89 -11.02
N THR A 165 -5.03 2.92 -12.11
CA THR A 165 -5.56 2.66 -13.45
C THR A 165 -6.02 1.22 -13.63
N GLY A 166 -7.01 1.00 -14.49
CA GLY A 166 -7.53 -0.34 -14.82
C GLY A 166 -8.64 -0.83 -13.88
N TYR A 167 -9.10 0.00 -12.93
CA TYR A 167 -10.16 -0.34 -12.00
C TYR A 167 -11.25 0.74 -11.98
N HIS A 168 -12.48 0.31 -11.65
CA HIS A 168 -13.58 1.22 -11.32
C HIS A 168 -13.57 1.47 -9.82
N TRP A 169 -13.33 2.69 -9.40
CA TRP A 169 -13.18 3.05 -8.01
C TRP A 169 -14.41 3.76 -7.45
N LYS A 170 -14.83 3.35 -6.26
CA LYS A 170 -15.67 4.16 -5.36
C LYS A 170 -14.74 4.99 -4.51
N VAL A 171 -14.89 6.31 -4.53
CA VAL A 171 -13.98 7.25 -3.88
C VAL A 171 -14.71 8.07 -2.83
N GLN A 172 -14.12 8.13 -1.67
CA GLN A 172 -14.58 8.95 -0.54
C GLN A 172 -13.40 9.77 0.00
N GLY A 173 -13.69 10.96 0.49
CA GLY A 173 -12.71 11.83 1.14
C GLY A 173 -12.94 11.90 2.64
N LYS A 174 -11.89 12.26 3.39
CA LYS A 174 -11.95 12.61 4.80
C LYS A 174 -10.95 13.71 5.13
N ASP A 175 -11.40 14.69 5.92
CA ASP A 175 -10.58 15.78 6.47
C ASP A 175 -9.80 16.56 5.40
N ASN A 176 -10.36 16.66 4.17
CA ASN A 176 -9.79 17.36 3.00
C ASN A 176 -8.35 16.93 2.62
N ASN A 177 -7.82 15.87 3.22
CA ASN A 177 -6.45 15.43 2.99
C ASN A 177 -6.26 13.92 2.85
N LYS A 178 -7.34 13.14 2.95
CA LYS A 178 -7.31 11.67 2.77
C LYS A 178 -8.37 11.24 1.79
N MET A 179 -8.01 10.33 0.91
CA MET A 179 -8.95 9.71 -0.01
C MET A 179 -8.85 8.19 0.09
N LYS A 180 -10.02 7.55 0.14
CA LYS A 180 -10.18 6.10 0.11
C LYS A 180 -10.79 5.72 -1.23
N PHE A 181 -10.13 4.83 -1.93
CA PHE A 181 -10.53 4.24 -3.19
C PHE A 181 -10.84 2.77 -2.96
N VAL A 182 -12.02 2.31 -3.32
CA VAL A 182 -12.44 0.91 -3.16
C VAL A 182 -12.90 0.33 -4.49
N SER A 183 -12.35 -0.81 -4.86
CA SER A 183 -12.74 -1.59 -6.05
C SER A 183 -12.69 -3.09 -5.72
N GLY A 184 -13.86 -3.68 -5.45
CA GLY A 184 -13.95 -5.06 -5.01
C GLY A 184 -13.16 -5.31 -3.73
N ILE A 185 -12.17 -6.19 -3.82
CA ILE A 185 -11.26 -6.56 -2.71
C ILE A 185 -10.08 -5.58 -2.53
N ASN A 186 -9.91 -4.63 -3.44
CA ASN A 186 -8.80 -3.71 -3.46
C ASN A 186 -9.19 -2.38 -2.81
N THR A 187 -8.38 -1.91 -1.88
CA THR A 187 -8.53 -0.61 -1.23
C THR A 187 -7.22 0.16 -1.34
N ALA A 188 -7.30 1.42 -1.80
CA ALA A 188 -6.17 2.34 -1.69
C ALA A 188 -6.54 3.53 -0.80
N ILE A 189 -5.60 3.95 0.02
CA ILE A 189 -5.64 5.23 0.73
C ILE A 189 -4.56 6.11 0.12
N VAL A 190 -4.91 7.33 -0.23
CA VAL A 190 -3.97 8.32 -0.74
C VAL A 190 -4.07 9.58 0.10
N MET A 191 -2.93 10.04 0.60
CA MET A 191 -2.84 11.28 1.36
C MET A 191 -2.71 12.46 0.40
N GLY A 192 -3.52 13.48 0.64
CA GLY A 192 -3.38 14.78 -0.02
C GLY A 192 -2.11 15.50 0.45
N LEU A 193 -1.52 16.25 -0.45
CA LEU A 193 -0.43 17.18 -0.15
C LEU A 193 -1.05 18.52 0.19
N ARG A 194 -0.79 19.03 1.39
CA ARG A 194 -1.20 20.41 1.73
C ARG A 194 -0.47 21.39 0.81
N MET A 195 -1.22 22.31 0.21
CA MET A 195 -0.60 23.45 -0.46
C MET A 195 0.03 24.31 0.63
N LYS A 196 1.31 24.62 0.48
CA LYS A 196 1.94 25.66 1.31
C LYS A 196 1.53 26.99 0.68
N ASP A 197 0.96 27.86 1.49
CA ASP A 197 0.78 29.27 1.16
C ASP A 197 2.12 29.93 0.90
#